data_86d2ffcc99dd6a011b8faf89f1cde071
#
_entry.id   86d2ffcc99dd6a011b8faf89f1cde071
#
_cell.length_a   1.000
_cell.length_b   1.000
_cell.length_c   1.000
_cell.angle_alpha   90.00
_cell.angle_beta   90.00
_cell.angle_gamma   90.00
#
_symmetry.space_group_name_H-M   'P 1'
#
loop_
_entity.id
_entity.type
_entity.pdbx_description
1 polymer ?
#
loop_
_entity_poly.entity_id
_entity_poly.type
_entity_poly.pdbx_seq_one_letter_code
_entity_poly.pdbx_strand_id
1 'polypeptide(L)'
;MENNNIKGRFGMTVRKLLIEQKKTLLIMAGSYLGFCAILGLWGGFMGAFPSNDNFVLYILLSGLACALVASKMFFDMVNKEGRTALFMSPATASDKFLPRLIAVIPGMLILVALGYLVFGYSDILAIGFTYDTWVPLPNPFQHTAENYAAIVCGLIAMFLFNESIFIFGSVAWPRKSFLKSLGIFALIQIVLSFCAMGFVKSGIRIQVVDGEALLWTIIGIVTAIALAIMYGAFWKFKRSTVI
;
A
#
# COMPACT_ATOMS: atom_id res chain seq x y z
N MET A 1 -32.86 -4.36 17.57
CA MET A 1 -31.96 -5.37 18.17
C MET A 1 -30.94 -5.97 17.16
N GLU A 2 -31.16 -5.88 15.85
CA GLU A 2 -30.29 -6.48 14.81
C GLU A 2 -28.95 -5.77 14.64
N ASN A 3 -28.90 -4.46 14.84
CA ASN A 3 -27.69 -3.64 14.59
C ASN A 3 -26.54 -3.88 15.60
N ASN A 4 -26.83 -4.29 16.81
CA ASN A 4 -25.81 -4.60 17.83
C ASN A 4 -25.09 -5.95 17.56
N ASN A 5 -25.78 -6.86 16.89
CA ASN A 5 -25.22 -8.18 16.54
C ASN A 5 -24.20 -8.11 15.39
N ILE A 6 -24.34 -7.14 14.47
CA ILE A 6 -23.45 -6.96 13.33
C ILE A 6 -22.09 -6.40 13.80
N LYS A 7 -22.09 -5.41 14.71
CA LYS A 7 -20.85 -4.84 15.28
C LYS A 7 -20.04 -5.88 16.06
N GLY A 8 -20.72 -6.75 16.82
CA GLY A 8 -20.06 -7.83 17.56
C GLY A 8 -19.41 -8.87 16.65
N ARG A 9 -20.08 -9.28 15.57
CA ARG A 9 -19.56 -10.24 14.59
C ARG A 9 -18.36 -9.70 13.83
N PHE A 10 -18.42 -8.44 13.42
CA PHE A 10 -17.33 -7.75 12.72
C PHE A 10 -16.05 -7.70 13.57
N GLY A 11 -16.15 -7.24 14.81
CA GLY A 11 -15.01 -7.17 15.74
C GLY A 11 -14.40 -8.54 16.03
N MET A 12 -15.23 -9.58 16.20
CA MET A 12 -14.76 -10.96 16.38
C MET A 12 -14.02 -11.48 15.15
N THR A 13 -14.48 -11.17 13.94
CA THR A 13 -13.83 -11.59 12.70
C THR A 13 -12.46 -10.91 12.53
N VAL A 14 -12.38 -9.60 12.78
CA VAL A 14 -11.09 -8.88 12.76
C VAL A 14 -10.11 -9.45 13.79
N ARG A 15 -10.58 -9.68 15.03
CA ARG A 15 -9.74 -10.25 16.09
C ARG A 15 -9.25 -11.65 15.74
N LYS A 16 -10.09 -12.50 15.18
CA LYS A 16 -9.73 -13.83 14.71
C LYS A 16 -8.64 -13.77 13.64
N LEU A 17 -8.82 -12.92 12.62
CA LEU A 17 -7.85 -12.73 11.55
C LEU A 17 -6.49 -12.26 12.08
N LEU A 18 -6.50 -11.30 13.00
CA LEU A 18 -5.26 -10.80 13.61
C LEU A 18 -4.56 -11.87 14.43
N ILE A 19 -5.29 -12.71 15.16
CA ILE A 19 -4.70 -13.79 15.96
C ILE A 19 -4.13 -14.89 15.06
N GLU A 20 -4.86 -15.33 14.05
CA GLU A 20 -4.44 -16.39 13.12
C GLU A 20 -3.22 -15.98 12.29
N GLN A 21 -3.15 -14.73 11.87
CA GLN A 21 -2.04 -14.22 11.05
C GLN A 21 -0.95 -13.52 11.84
N LYS A 22 -1.07 -13.41 13.17
CA LYS A 22 -0.14 -12.68 14.04
C LYS A 22 1.33 -13.04 13.77
N LYS A 23 1.65 -14.33 13.72
CA LYS A 23 3.03 -14.80 13.51
C LYS A 23 3.58 -14.36 12.15
N THR A 24 2.80 -14.51 11.10
CA THR A 24 3.18 -14.12 9.74
C THR A 24 3.32 -12.61 9.63
N LEU A 25 2.36 -11.85 10.18
CA LEU A 25 2.41 -10.38 10.18
C LEU A 25 3.61 -9.85 10.96
N LEU A 26 3.92 -10.43 12.13
CA LEU A 26 5.10 -10.02 12.91
C LEU A 26 6.41 -10.30 12.18
N ILE A 27 6.54 -11.45 11.52
CA ILE A 27 7.74 -11.75 10.73
C ILE A 27 7.87 -10.78 9.55
N MET A 28 6.78 -10.51 8.84
CA MET A 28 6.79 -9.57 7.71
C MET A 28 7.10 -8.15 8.15
N ALA A 29 6.48 -7.68 9.24
CA ALA A 29 6.75 -6.36 9.81
C ALA A 29 8.19 -6.25 10.31
N GLY A 30 8.67 -7.24 11.06
CA GLY A 30 10.04 -7.25 11.57
C GLY A 30 11.10 -7.28 10.47
N SER A 31 10.89 -8.08 9.41
CA SER A 31 11.81 -8.10 8.26
C SER A 31 11.80 -6.78 7.49
N TYR A 32 10.64 -6.16 7.30
CA TYR A 32 10.52 -4.86 6.67
C TYR A 32 11.21 -3.76 7.48
N LEU A 33 10.93 -3.67 8.80
CA LEU A 33 11.56 -2.67 9.67
C LEU A 33 13.07 -2.88 9.77
N GLY A 34 13.54 -4.12 9.86
CA GLY A 34 14.96 -4.44 9.82
C GLY A 34 15.64 -4.00 8.53
N PHE A 35 14.97 -4.17 7.39
CA PHE A 35 15.48 -3.71 6.11
C PHE A 35 15.49 -2.19 5.99
N CYS A 36 14.47 -1.49 6.52
CA CYS A 36 14.46 -0.03 6.62
C CYS A 36 15.63 0.48 7.47
N ALA A 37 15.93 -0.17 8.59
CA ALA A 37 17.08 0.17 9.43
C ALA A 37 18.42 0.02 8.67
N ILE A 38 18.60 -1.10 7.96
CA ILE A 38 19.82 -1.34 7.15
C ILE A 38 19.96 -0.27 6.06
N LEU A 39 18.88 0.07 5.37
CA LEU A 39 18.92 1.12 4.34
C LEU A 39 19.26 2.49 4.91
N GLY A 40 18.68 2.85 6.07
CA GLY A 40 19.00 4.10 6.75
C GLY A 40 20.47 4.16 7.17
N LEU A 41 20.98 3.11 7.81
CA LEU A 41 22.40 3.02 8.17
C LEU A 41 23.30 3.11 6.94
N TRP A 42 22.98 2.40 5.86
CA TRP A 42 23.74 2.46 4.61
C TRP A 42 23.78 3.87 4.03
N GLY A 43 22.63 4.56 3.97
CA GLY A 43 22.51 5.94 3.50
C GLY A 43 23.41 6.90 4.28
N GLY A 44 23.33 6.85 5.61
CA GLY A 44 24.11 7.70 6.47
C GLY A 44 25.63 7.44 6.42
N PHE A 45 26.06 6.18 6.31
CA PHE A 45 27.50 5.84 6.16
C PHE A 45 28.08 6.24 4.81
N MET A 46 27.28 6.23 3.74
CA MET A 46 27.76 6.65 2.41
C MET A 46 27.87 8.17 2.25
N GLY A 47 27.53 8.95 3.27
CA GLY A 47 27.61 10.41 3.23
C GLY A 47 26.60 11.04 2.27
N ALA A 48 25.68 10.25 1.78
CA ALA A 48 24.53 10.75 1.10
C ALA A 48 23.62 11.37 2.17
N PHE A 49 23.89 12.62 2.55
CA PHE A 49 22.87 13.48 3.17
C PHE A 49 21.54 13.15 2.51
N PRO A 50 20.36 13.26 3.19
CA PRO A 50 19.13 12.67 2.72
C PRO A 50 18.98 12.94 1.21
N SER A 51 19.69 12.13 0.45
CA SER A 51 19.67 12.25 -1.00
C SER A 51 18.27 11.80 -1.36
N ASN A 52 17.64 12.50 -2.28
CA ASN A 52 16.35 12.10 -2.82
C ASN A 52 16.36 10.62 -3.22
N ASP A 53 17.52 10.07 -3.55
CA ASP A 53 17.72 8.67 -3.96
C ASP A 53 17.44 7.66 -2.82
N ASN A 54 17.90 7.92 -1.59
CA ASN A 54 17.64 7.04 -0.45
C ASN A 54 16.14 7.06 -0.07
N PHE A 55 15.51 8.22 -0.18
CA PHE A 55 14.07 8.34 0.05
C PHE A 55 13.24 7.61 -1.04
N VAL A 56 13.67 7.66 -2.28
CA VAL A 56 13.04 6.90 -3.39
C VAL A 56 13.16 5.39 -3.14
N LEU A 57 14.33 4.90 -2.71
CA LEU A 57 14.50 3.49 -2.35
C LEU A 57 13.59 3.09 -1.19
N TYR A 58 13.45 3.94 -0.16
CA TYR A 58 12.52 3.71 0.94
C TYR A 58 11.07 3.59 0.44
N ILE A 59 10.61 4.50 -0.43
CA ILE A 59 9.25 4.46 -1.01
C ILE A 59 9.03 3.18 -1.81
N LEU A 60 9.98 2.79 -2.66
CA LEU A 60 9.90 1.57 -3.46
C LEU A 60 9.81 0.32 -2.59
N LEU A 61 10.63 0.24 -1.53
CA LEU A 61 10.60 -0.87 -0.59
C LEU A 61 9.28 -0.94 0.16
N SER A 62 8.78 0.22 0.61
CA SER A 62 7.50 0.32 1.32
C SER A 62 6.34 -0.13 0.42
N GLY A 63 6.34 0.30 -0.83
CA GLY A 63 5.36 -0.14 -1.83
C GLY A 63 5.41 -1.66 -2.06
N LEU A 64 6.60 -2.25 -2.18
CA LEU A 64 6.78 -3.70 -2.32
C LEU A 64 6.28 -4.46 -1.08
N ALA A 65 6.60 -3.99 0.12
CA ALA A 65 6.17 -4.62 1.36
C ALA A 65 4.64 -4.60 1.48
N CYS A 66 4.01 -3.46 1.20
CA CYS A 66 2.56 -3.33 1.20
C CYS A 66 1.91 -4.24 0.14
N ALA A 67 2.44 -4.27 -1.08
CA ALA A 67 1.98 -5.14 -2.15
C ALA A 67 2.04 -6.63 -1.76
N LEU A 68 3.09 -7.06 -1.05
CA LEU A 68 3.20 -8.42 -0.51
C LEU A 68 2.11 -8.70 0.52
N VAL A 69 1.84 -7.79 1.43
CA VAL A 69 0.77 -7.93 2.44
C VAL A 69 -0.60 -7.99 1.75
N ALA A 70 -0.90 -7.06 0.84
CA ALA A 70 -2.16 -7.02 0.09
C ALA A 70 -2.38 -8.30 -0.72
N SER A 71 -1.34 -8.81 -1.37
CA SER A 71 -1.42 -10.03 -2.17
C SER A 71 -1.75 -11.28 -1.35
N LYS A 72 -1.45 -11.26 -0.05
CA LYS A 72 -1.75 -12.36 0.90
C LYS A 72 -3.05 -12.21 1.66
N MET A 73 -3.81 -11.15 1.42
CA MET A 73 -5.06 -10.86 2.14
C MET A 73 -6.08 -12.01 2.09
N PHE A 74 -6.14 -12.74 0.98
CA PHE A 74 -7.00 -13.91 0.78
C PHE A 74 -6.21 -15.22 0.63
N PHE A 75 -5.10 -15.35 1.36
CA PHE A 75 -4.26 -16.56 1.32
C PHE A 75 -5.02 -17.83 1.72
N ASP A 76 -6.04 -17.71 2.57
CA ASP A 76 -6.91 -18.83 2.96
C ASP A 76 -7.60 -19.48 1.74
N MET A 77 -7.79 -18.73 0.65
CA MET A 77 -8.39 -19.25 -0.58
C MET A 77 -7.44 -20.13 -1.41
N VAL A 78 -6.16 -20.21 -1.05
CA VAL A 78 -5.17 -21.05 -1.74
C VAL A 78 -5.39 -22.54 -1.47
N ASN A 79 -5.68 -22.88 -0.21
CA ASN A 79 -5.90 -24.24 0.24
C ASN A 79 -7.37 -24.62 0.15
N LYS A 80 -7.66 -25.88 -0.24
CA LYS A 80 -9.03 -26.39 -0.34
C LYS A 80 -9.76 -26.30 0.99
N GLU A 81 -9.11 -26.64 2.09
CA GLU A 81 -9.67 -26.59 3.44
C GLU A 81 -10.00 -25.14 3.87
N GLY A 82 -9.07 -24.19 3.68
CA GLY A 82 -9.30 -22.79 4.01
C GLY A 82 -10.41 -22.16 3.18
N ARG A 83 -10.50 -22.54 1.90
CA ARG A 83 -11.61 -22.13 1.02
C ARG A 83 -12.94 -22.66 1.53
N THR A 84 -13.02 -23.96 1.85
CA THR A 84 -14.22 -24.59 2.39
C THR A 84 -14.63 -23.93 3.71
N ALA A 85 -13.71 -23.72 4.62
CA ALA A 85 -13.97 -23.05 5.90
C ALA A 85 -14.47 -21.60 5.70
N LEU A 86 -13.89 -20.88 4.74
CA LEU A 86 -14.29 -19.50 4.43
C LEU A 86 -15.71 -19.46 3.83
N PHE A 87 -16.06 -20.40 2.94
CA PHE A 87 -17.35 -20.38 2.26
C PHE A 87 -18.48 -21.01 3.08
N MET A 88 -18.20 -22.01 3.89
CA MET A 88 -19.20 -22.64 4.77
C MET A 88 -19.52 -21.83 6.02
N SER A 89 -18.75 -20.78 6.34
CA SER A 89 -19.12 -19.94 7.48
C SER A 89 -20.41 -19.16 7.17
N PRO A 90 -21.38 -19.09 8.11
CA PRO A 90 -22.70 -18.48 7.91
C PRO A 90 -22.64 -16.94 7.95
N ALA A 91 -21.67 -16.33 7.30
CA ALA A 91 -21.47 -14.89 7.22
C ALA A 91 -21.64 -14.41 5.77
N THR A 92 -22.15 -13.21 5.58
CA THR A 92 -22.32 -12.63 4.25
C THR A 92 -20.95 -12.38 3.59
N ALA A 93 -20.93 -12.24 2.25
CA ALA A 93 -19.68 -11.92 1.54
C ALA A 93 -19.07 -10.60 2.03
N SER A 94 -19.90 -9.63 2.40
CA SER A 94 -19.48 -8.36 2.98
C SER A 94 -18.81 -8.54 4.35
N ASP A 95 -19.36 -9.38 5.21
CA ASP A 95 -18.81 -9.66 6.53
C ASP A 95 -17.48 -10.41 6.50
N LYS A 96 -17.13 -11.00 5.36
CA LYS A 96 -15.86 -11.70 5.13
C LYS A 96 -14.83 -10.80 4.46
N PHE A 97 -15.24 -9.92 3.56
CA PHE A 97 -14.37 -9.06 2.77
C PHE A 97 -13.98 -7.76 3.49
N LEU A 98 -14.98 -7.01 4.00
CA LEU A 98 -14.77 -5.71 4.64
C LEU A 98 -13.83 -5.75 5.87
N PRO A 99 -13.98 -6.70 6.82
CA PRO A 99 -13.07 -6.77 7.97
C PRO A 99 -11.61 -6.94 7.58
N ARG A 100 -11.33 -7.71 6.52
CA ARG A 100 -9.97 -7.91 6.01
C ARG A 100 -9.42 -6.63 5.42
N LEU A 101 -10.21 -5.93 4.64
CA LEU A 101 -9.82 -4.66 4.02
C LEU A 101 -9.53 -3.58 5.08
N ILE A 102 -10.40 -3.46 6.09
CA ILE A 102 -10.23 -2.50 7.19
C ILE A 102 -9.06 -2.89 8.11
N ALA A 103 -8.73 -4.16 8.24
CA ALA A 103 -7.55 -4.56 9.02
C ALA A 103 -6.25 -4.33 8.25
N VAL A 104 -6.23 -4.59 6.95
CA VAL A 104 -5.03 -4.57 6.12
C VAL A 104 -4.61 -3.15 5.73
N ILE A 105 -5.51 -2.30 5.23
CA ILE A 105 -5.15 -0.95 4.76
C ILE A 105 -4.58 -0.05 5.87
N PRO A 106 -5.24 0.13 7.04
CA PRO A 106 -4.65 0.91 8.12
C PRO A 106 -3.37 0.29 8.68
N GLY A 107 -3.31 -1.05 8.75
CA GLY A 107 -2.11 -1.76 9.17
C GLY A 107 -0.90 -1.46 8.28
N MET A 108 -1.10 -1.39 6.98
CA MET A 108 -0.06 -1.01 6.02
C MET A 108 0.38 0.44 6.20
N LEU A 109 -0.57 1.38 6.36
CA LEU A 109 -0.24 2.80 6.59
C LEU A 109 0.58 2.98 7.87
N ILE A 110 0.21 2.29 8.94
CA ILE A 110 0.98 2.30 10.20
C ILE A 110 2.38 1.70 9.97
N LEU A 111 2.47 0.60 9.23
CA LEU A 111 3.75 -0.04 8.93
C LEU A 111 4.67 0.87 8.12
N VAL A 112 4.16 1.56 7.12
CA VAL A 112 4.91 2.55 6.33
C VAL A 112 5.36 3.72 7.21
N ALA A 113 4.50 4.25 8.07
CA ALA A 113 4.88 5.34 8.99
C ALA A 113 5.98 4.90 9.97
N LEU A 114 5.88 3.70 10.55
CA LEU A 114 6.93 3.15 11.42
C LEU A 114 8.22 2.90 10.65
N GLY A 115 8.15 2.39 9.43
CA GLY A 115 9.31 2.20 8.56
C GLY A 115 10.04 3.51 8.27
N TYR A 116 9.30 4.60 8.03
CA TYR A 116 9.86 5.93 7.85
C TYR A 116 10.64 6.41 9.10
N LEU A 117 10.06 6.23 10.28
CA LEU A 117 10.73 6.58 11.52
C LEU A 117 12.01 5.76 11.71
N VAL A 118 11.95 4.45 11.52
CA VAL A 118 13.11 3.56 11.65
C VAL A 118 14.19 3.93 10.64
N PHE A 119 13.83 4.13 9.37
CA PHE A 119 14.75 4.56 8.31
C PHE A 119 15.44 5.88 8.67
N GLY A 120 14.66 6.92 9.03
CA GLY A 120 15.19 8.24 9.32
C GLY A 120 16.06 8.28 10.57
N TYR A 121 15.67 7.60 11.66
CA TYR A 121 16.52 7.52 12.85
C TYR A 121 17.81 6.74 12.62
N SER A 122 17.76 5.68 11.81
CA SER A 122 18.96 4.92 11.45
C SER A 122 19.95 5.75 10.62
N ASP A 123 19.44 6.56 9.70
CA ASP A 123 20.22 7.48 8.87
C ASP A 123 20.89 8.56 9.74
N ILE A 124 20.14 9.19 10.67
CA ILE A 124 20.66 10.17 11.63
C ILE A 124 21.77 9.57 12.50
N LEU A 125 21.55 8.36 13.03
CA LEU A 125 22.56 7.68 13.84
C LEU A 125 23.85 7.44 13.06
N ALA A 126 23.76 6.97 11.80
CA ALA A 126 24.92 6.72 10.98
C ALA A 126 25.67 8.02 10.64
N ILE A 127 24.96 9.11 10.34
CA ILE A 127 25.55 10.44 10.12
C ILE A 127 26.25 10.93 11.38
N GLY A 128 25.59 10.84 12.55
CA GLY A 128 26.14 11.25 13.83
C GLY A 128 27.45 10.54 14.16
N PHE A 129 27.53 9.23 13.90
CA PHE A 129 28.75 8.44 14.12
C PHE A 129 29.87 8.73 13.10
N THR A 130 29.50 9.08 11.87
CA THR A 130 30.49 9.26 10.78
C THR A 130 31.05 10.69 10.76
N TYR A 131 30.21 11.68 10.98
CA TYR A 131 30.54 13.10 10.78
C TYR A 131 30.49 13.93 12.05
N ASP A 132 30.24 13.31 13.20
CA ASP A 132 30.08 13.99 14.51
C ASP A 132 29.07 15.16 14.46
N THR A 133 28.07 15.05 13.57
CA THR A 133 27.03 16.06 13.37
C THR A 133 25.65 15.43 13.53
N TRP A 134 24.83 16.05 14.37
CA TRP A 134 23.46 15.58 14.59
C TRP A 134 22.50 16.41 13.74
N VAL A 135 21.88 15.76 12.74
CA VAL A 135 20.91 16.37 11.84
C VAL A 135 19.50 16.04 12.32
N PRO A 136 18.54 16.98 12.30
CA PRO A 136 17.15 16.66 12.62
C PRO A 136 16.55 15.73 11.58
N LEU A 137 15.51 14.98 11.99
CA LEU A 137 14.79 14.07 11.08
C LEU A 137 14.36 14.83 9.82
N PRO A 138 14.75 14.38 8.61
CA PRO A 138 14.41 15.08 7.39
C PRO A 138 12.88 15.14 7.23
N ASN A 139 12.36 16.33 7.06
CA ASN A 139 10.95 16.50 6.74
C ASN A 139 10.77 16.33 5.24
N PRO A 140 10.16 15.24 4.76
CA PRO A 140 9.98 14.97 3.32
C PRO A 140 9.11 16.03 2.62
N PHE A 141 8.45 16.88 3.40
CA PHE A 141 7.52 17.90 2.92
C PHE A 141 8.06 19.34 3.05
N GLN A 142 9.34 19.52 3.36
CA GLN A 142 9.94 20.82 3.69
C GLN A 142 9.86 21.84 2.55
N HIS A 143 9.81 21.38 1.29
CA HIS A 143 9.77 22.21 0.08
C HIS A 143 8.38 22.40 -0.52
N THR A 144 7.32 21.91 0.12
CA THR A 144 5.99 21.82 -0.49
C THR A 144 4.89 22.51 0.33
N ALA A 145 5.26 23.54 1.11
CA ALA A 145 4.34 24.18 2.07
C ALA A 145 3.04 24.68 1.45
N GLU A 146 3.06 25.17 0.21
CA GLU A 146 1.87 25.76 -0.45
C GLU A 146 0.83 24.71 -0.88
N ASN A 147 1.24 23.47 -1.23
CA ASN A 147 0.36 22.41 -1.71
C ASN A 147 0.40 21.12 -0.88
N TYR A 148 0.73 21.25 0.42
CA TYR A 148 0.90 20.10 1.31
C TYR A 148 -0.29 19.15 1.29
N ALA A 149 -1.51 19.65 1.38
CA ALA A 149 -2.73 18.84 1.38
C ALA A 149 -2.89 18.04 0.07
N ALA A 150 -2.64 18.64 -1.07
CA ALA A 150 -2.74 17.98 -2.36
C ALA A 150 -1.69 16.87 -2.51
N ILE A 151 -0.47 17.12 -2.04
CA ILE A 151 0.61 16.10 -2.09
C ILE A 151 0.29 14.91 -1.18
N VAL A 152 -0.14 15.14 0.05
CA VAL A 152 -0.54 14.07 0.97
C VAL A 152 -1.71 13.27 0.41
N CYS A 153 -2.75 13.93 -0.09
CA CYS A 153 -3.89 13.27 -0.74
C CYS A 153 -3.45 12.49 -1.99
N GLY A 154 -2.53 13.04 -2.77
CA GLY A 154 -1.95 12.38 -3.95
C GLY A 154 -1.18 11.10 -3.59
N LEU A 155 -0.35 11.15 -2.56
CA LEU A 155 0.37 9.98 -2.06
C LEU A 155 -0.59 8.90 -1.56
N ILE A 156 -1.63 9.27 -0.82
CA ILE A 156 -2.67 8.34 -0.36
C ILE A 156 -3.43 7.74 -1.55
N ALA A 157 -3.80 8.54 -2.55
CA ALA A 157 -4.50 8.06 -3.73
C ALA A 157 -3.65 7.07 -4.54
N MET A 158 -2.37 7.38 -4.74
CA MET A 158 -1.42 6.48 -5.41
C MET A 158 -1.21 5.19 -4.62
N PHE A 159 -1.09 5.29 -3.30
CA PHE A 159 -1.01 4.13 -2.42
C PHE A 159 -2.25 3.24 -2.57
N LEU A 160 -3.45 3.80 -2.46
CA LEU A 160 -4.70 3.06 -2.61
C LEU A 160 -4.83 2.42 -3.99
N PHE A 161 -4.41 3.12 -5.05
CA PHE A 161 -4.42 2.58 -6.41
C PHE A 161 -3.50 1.36 -6.53
N ASN A 162 -2.26 1.46 -6.07
CA ASN A 162 -1.32 0.35 -6.09
C ASN A 162 -1.88 -0.86 -5.32
N GLU A 163 -2.32 -0.64 -4.08
CA GLU A 163 -2.84 -1.71 -3.23
C GLU A 163 -4.12 -2.36 -3.80
N SER A 164 -4.98 -1.59 -4.47
CA SER A 164 -6.20 -2.10 -5.08
C SER A 164 -5.91 -3.19 -6.13
N ILE A 165 -4.84 -3.05 -6.91
CA ILE A 165 -4.41 -4.03 -7.91
C ILE A 165 -3.98 -5.35 -7.23
N PHE A 166 -3.23 -5.27 -6.13
CA PHE A 166 -2.76 -6.46 -5.39
C PHE A 166 -3.90 -7.13 -4.62
N ILE A 167 -4.82 -6.34 -4.05
CA ILE A 167 -6.05 -6.85 -3.42
C ILE A 167 -6.92 -7.58 -4.46
N PHE A 168 -7.14 -6.99 -5.63
CA PHE A 168 -7.86 -7.66 -6.72
C PHE A 168 -7.16 -8.97 -7.12
N GLY A 169 -5.85 -8.94 -7.27
CA GLY A 169 -5.06 -10.11 -7.61
C GLY A 169 -5.15 -11.22 -6.56
N SER A 170 -5.24 -10.87 -5.26
CA SER A 170 -5.38 -11.85 -4.17
C SER A 170 -6.70 -12.63 -4.24
N VAL A 171 -7.76 -11.99 -4.74
CA VAL A 171 -9.07 -12.63 -4.98
C VAL A 171 -9.10 -13.36 -6.32
N ALA A 172 -8.51 -12.76 -7.37
CA ALA A 172 -8.59 -13.29 -8.74
C ALA A 172 -7.70 -14.52 -8.92
N TRP A 173 -6.53 -14.52 -8.33
CA TRP A 173 -5.52 -15.57 -8.47
C TRP A 173 -4.87 -15.92 -7.13
N PRO A 174 -5.56 -16.58 -6.20
CA PRO A 174 -5.05 -16.87 -4.86
C PRO A 174 -3.68 -17.57 -4.89
N ARG A 175 -3.47 -18.47 -5.86
CA ARG A 175 -2.16 -19.10 -6.11
C ARG A 175 -1.28 -18.16 -6.93
N LYS A 176 -0.10 -17.80 -6.40
CA LYS A 176 0.87 -16.89 -7.04
C LYS A 176 0.30 -15.50 -7.30
N SER A 177 -0.57 -15.00 -6.41
CA SER A 177 -1.25 -13.71 -6.58
C SER A 177 -0.24 -12.56 -6.74
N PHE A 178 0.80 -12.52 -5.91
CA PHE A 178 1.83 -11.48 -5.95
C PHE A 178 2.49 -11.36 -7.34
N LEU A 179 2.99 -12.46 -7.89
CA LEU A 179 3.69 -12.44 -9.19
C LEU A 179 2.78 -12.02 -10.33
N LYS A 180 1.53 -12.49 -10.34
CA LYS A 180 0.56 -12.12 -11.39
C LYS A 180 0.13 -10.65 -11.27
N SER A 181 -0.13 -10.17 -10.06
CA SER A 181 -0.46 -8.77 -9.82
C SER A 181 0.72 -7.86 -10.14
N LEU A 182 1.94 -8.26 -9.79
CA LEU A 182 3.16 -7.52 -10.13
C LEU A 182 3.34 -7.40 -11.65
N GLY A 183 3.08 -8.49 -12.40
CA GLY A 183 3.12 -8.46 -13.87
C GLY A 183 2.10 -7.50 -14.46
N ILE A 184 0.85 -7.51 -13.95
CA ILE A 184 -0.19 -6.57 -14.39
C ILE A 184 0.19 -5.14 -14.02
N PHE A 185 0.66 -4.91 -12.80
CA PHE A 185 1.11 -3.61 -12.35
C PHE A 185 2.24 -3.07 -13.23
N ALA A 186 3.25 -3.89 -13.54
CA ALA A 186 4.34 -3.51 -14.44
C ALA A 186 3.83 -3.15 -15.85
N LEU A 187 2.90 -3.94 -16.40
CA LEU A 187 2.28 -3.63 -17.69
C LEU A 187 1.53 -2.30 -17.67
N ILE A 188 0.76 -2.02 -16.62
CA ILE A 188 0.05 -0.74 -16.45
C ILE A 188 1.07 0.41 -16.42
N GLN A 189 2.16 0.28 -15.66
CA GLN A 189 3.19 1.31 -15.57
C GLN A 189 3.89 1.55 -16.92
N ILE A 190 4.18 0.49 -17.66
CA ILE A 190 4.76 0.61 -19.01
C ILE A 190 3.80 1.35 -19.95
N VAL A 191 2.52 0.97 -19.99
CA VAL A 191 1.52 1.63 -20.83
C VAL A 191 1.37 3.11 -20.46
N LEU A 192 1.28 3.43 -19.17
CA LEU A 192 1.20 4.82 -18.69
C LEU A 192 2.44 5.63 -19.09
N SER A 193 3.64 5.04 -19.00
CA SER A 193 4.89 5.69 -19.41
C SER A 193 4.92 5.97 -20.91
N PHE A 194 4.47 5.04 -21.75
CA PHE A 194 4.36 5.26 -23.19
C PHE A 194 3.33 6.32 -23.54
N CYS A 195 2.17 6.32 -22.87
CA CYS A 195 1.17 7.37 -23.05
C CYS A 195 1.73 8.75 -22.67
N ALA A 196 2.40 8.87 -21.53
CA ALA A 196 3.04 10.11 -21.09
C ALA A 196 4.09 10.61 -22.10
N MET A 197 4.95 9.72 -22.61
CA MET A 197 5.92 10.05 -23.65
C MET A 197 5.24 10.50 -24.95
N GLY A 198 4.13 9.85 -25.35
CA GLY A 198 3.33 10.24 -26.50
C GLY A 198 2.78 11.66 -26.37
N PHE A 199 2.25 12.00 -25.20
CA PHE A 199 1.75 13.35 -24.90
C PHE A 199 2.87 14.41 -24.98
N VAL A 200 4.04 14.13 -24.39
CA VAL A 200 5.18 15.05 -24.46
C VAL A 200 5.65 15.27 -25.90
N LYS A 201 5.73 14.21 -26.71
CA LYS A 201 6.15 14.30 -28.13
C LYS A 201 5.13 14.96 -29.03
N SER A 202 3.82 14.86 -28.71
CA SER A 202 2.78 15.46 -29.54
C SER A 202 2.75 17.00 -29.48
N GLY A 203 3.54 17.61 -28.60
CA GLY A 203 3.60 19.07 -28.45
C GLY A 203 2.30 19.69 -27.94
N ILE A 204 1.35 18.89 -27.49
CA ILE A 204 0.09 19.38 -26.89
C ILE A 204 0.46 20.12 -25.61
N ARG A 205 0.55 21.44 -25.69
CA ARG A 205 0.66 22.30 -24.52
C ARG A 205 -0.72 22.40 -23.90
N ILE A 206 -0.95 21.58 -22.85
CA ILE A 206 -2.10 21.81 -21.98
C ILE A 206 -1.81 23.15 -21.28
N GLN A 207 -2.50 24.21 -21.67
CA GLN A 207 -2.50 25.45 -20.89
C GLN A 207 -3.23 25.14 -19.59
N VAL A 208 -2.46 24.79 -18.57
CA VAL A 208 -2.98 24.57 -17.21
C VAL A 208 -3.24 25.97 -16.65
N VAL A 209 -4.48 26.39 -16.70
CA VAL A 209 -4.92 27.67 -16.17
C VAL A 209 -4.79 27.72 -14.66
N ASP A 210 -4.92 26.55 -14.00
CA ASP A 210 -4.78 26.40 -12.56
C ASP A 210 -4.16 25.03 -12.25
N GLY A 211 -2.89 25.04 -11.86
CA GLY A 211 -2.13 23.82 -11.56
C GLY A 211 -2.69 23.04 -10.36
N GLU A 212 -3.29 23.74 -9.41
CA GLU A 212 -3.89 23.13 -8.23
C GLU A 212 -5.18 22.37 -8.58
N ALA A 213 -6.05 22.98 -9.38
CA ALA A 213 -7.27 22.33 -9.85
C ALA A 213 -6.97 21.05 -10.66
N LEU A 214 -5.93 21.07 -11.49
CA LEU A 214 -5.48 19.91 -12.23
C LEU A 214 -5.03 18.78 -11.28
N LEU A 215 -4.22 19.09 -10.26
CA LEU A 215 -3.77 18.12 -9.26
C LEU A 215 -4.94 17.45 -8.55
N TRP A 216 -5.91 18.22 -8.06
CA TRP A 216 -7.10 17.67 -7.41
C TRP A 216 -7.93 16.80 -8.35
N THR A 217 -8.01 17.17 -9.62
CA THR A 217 -8.72 16.36 -10.63
C THR A 217 -8.02 15.00 -10.84
N ILE A 218 -6.70 15.00 -10.97
CA ILE A 218 -5.91 13.75 -11.11
C ILE A 218 -6.08 12.85 -9.87
N ILE A 219 -5.99 13.44 -8.68
CA ILE A 219 -6.18 12.71 -7.41
C ILE A 219 -7.57 12.09 -7.37
N GLY A 220 -8.60 12.82 -7.77
CA GLY A 220 -9.98 12.34 -7.84
C GLY A 220 -10.12 11.16 -8.80
N ILE A 221 -9.56 11.26 -10.01
CA ILE A 221 -9.60 10.18 -11.01
C ILE A 221 -8.89 8.93 -10.51
N VAL A 222 -7.68 9.06 -9.98
CA VAL A 222 -6.89 7.92 -9.46
C VAL A 222 -7.63 7.23 -8.32
N THR A 223 -8.21 8.02 -7.41
CA THR A 223 -9.01 7.48 -6.30
C THR A 223 -10.25 6.74 -6.79
N ALA A 224 -10.96 7.29 -7.77
CA ALA A 224 -12.15 6.66 -8.37
C ALA A 224 -11.79 5.32 -9.03
N ILE A 225 -10.68 5.27 -9.77
CA ILE A 225 -10.18 4.02 -10.38
C ILE A 225 -9.82 2.98 -9.30
N ALA A 226 -9.13 3.40 -8.23
CA ALA A 226 -8.78 2.51 -7.11
C ALA A 226 -10.04 1.89 -6.47
N LEU A 227 -11.05 2.71 -6.20
CA LEU A 227 -12.34 2.25 -5.66
C LEU A 227 -13.08 1.31 -6.62
N ALA A 228 -13.06 1.58 -7.92
CA ALA A 228 -13.64 0.72 -8.93
C ALA A 228 -12.96 -0.66 -8.98
N ILE A 229 -11.63 -0.72 -8.87
CA ILE A 229 -10.87 -1.97 -8.81
C ILE A 229 -11.21 -2.73 -7.51
N MET A 230 -11.30 -2.06 -6.37
CA MET A 230 -11.69 -2.67 -5.09
C MET A 230 -13.11 -3.21 -5.13
N TYR A 231 -14.03 -2.48 -5.75
CA TYR A 231 -15.40 -2.97 -5.99
C TYR A 231 -15.42 -4.20 -6.89
N GLY A 232 -14.61 -4.21 -7.95
CA GLY A 232 -14.42 -5.37 -8.82
C GLY A 232 -13.88 -6.60 -8.06
N ALA A 233 -12.94 -6.38 -7.12
CA ALA A 233 -12.45 -7.43 -6.23
C ALA A 233 -13.56 -8.00 -5.34
N PHE A 234 -14.36 -7.12 -4.73
CA PHE A 234 -15.53 -7.52 -3.93
C PHE A 234 -16.56 -8.32 -4.75
N TRP A 235 -16.90 -7.84 -5.93
CA TRP A 235 -17.86 -8.50 -6.81
C TRP A 235 -17.39 -9.89 -7.24
N LYS A 236 -16.10 -10.03 -7.59
CA LYS A 236 -15.49 -11.33 -7.90
C LYS A 236 -15.49 -12.26 -6.69
N PHE A 237 -15.16 -11.73 -5.51
CA PHE A 237 -15.24 -12.47 -4.25
C PHE A 237 -16.65 -12.98 -3.99
N LYS A 238 -17.67 -12.11 -4.12
CA LYS A 238 -19.09 -12.48 -3.96
C LYS A 238 -19.50 -13.60 -4.91
N ARG A 239 -19.09 -13.55 -6.19
CA ARG A 239 -19.39 -14.63 -7.15
C ARG A 239 -18.74 -15.96 -6.77
N SER A 240 -17.53 -15.94 -6.23
CA SER A 240 -16.85 -17.16 -5.81
C SER A 240 -17.46 -17.80 -4.56
N THR A 241 -18.32 -17.07 -3.81
CA THR A 241 -19.02 -17.59 -2.63
C THR A 241 -20.37 -18.24 -2.98
N VAL A 242 -20.86 -18.10 -4.20
CA VAL A 242 -22.20 -18.58 -4.63
C VAL A 242 -22.12 -19.95 -5.34
N ILE A 243 -20.91 -20.46 -5.60
CA ILE A 243 -20.67 -21.78 -6.18
C ILE A 243 -20.29 -22.76 -5.08
#